data_971793649887439887a76c75c1b229c8
#
_entry.id   971793649887439887a76c75c1b229c8
#
_cell.length_a   1.000
_cell.length_b   1.000
_cell.length_c   1.000
_cell.angle_alpha   90.00
_cell.angle_beta   90.00
_cell.angle_gamma   90.00
#
_symmetry.space_group_name_H-M   'P 1'
#
loop_
_entity.id
_entity.type
_entity.pdbx_description
1 polymer ?
#
loop_
_entity_poly.entity_id
_entity_poly.type
_entity_poly.pdbx_seq_one_letter_code
_entity_poly.pdbx_strand_id
1 'polypeptide(L)'
;MDHTGVRNLTYIGFSQGTAQAFAGLSINPALNRKINLFIAMAPATTPKGLHHPLIDAFVKATPSVIYLLFGRKTPLKLALFWQRIISPPMFVKVIDICVNFLFGWTGRNMTADQKLVSYQHLYSLTSVKSLVVMYILFSLLIFY
;
A
#
# COMPACT_ATOMS: atom_id res chain seq x y z
N MET A 1 4.61 18.21 15.74
CA MET A 1 3.91 18.88 16.83
C MET A 1 4.87 19.75 17.61
N ASP A 2 5.95 19.22 18.12
CA ASP A 2 6.92 20.03 18.88
C ASP A 2 7.55 21.17 18.06
N HIS A 3 7.78 20.93 16.76
CA HIS A 3 8.29 21.94 15.84
C HIS A 3 7.27 23.04 15.49
N THR A 4 5.98 22.70 15.41
CA THR A 4 4.90 23.61 14.98
C THR A 4 4.11 24.22 16.14
N GLY A 5 4.31 23.77 17.37
CA GLY A 5 3.59 24.21 18.55
C GLY A 5 2.11 23.80 18.63
N VAL A 6 1.58 23.08 17.61
CA VAL A 6 0.18 22.63 17.63
C VAL A 6 0.02 21.43 18.56
N ARG A 7 -1.11 21.42 19.29
CA ARG A 7 -1.41 20.34 20.25
C ARG A 7 -2.02 19.12 19.59
N ASN A 8 -2.86 19.32 18.58
CA ASN A 8 -3.61 18.27 17.89
C ASN A 8 -3.52 18.47 16.39
N LEU A 9 -3.69 17.38 15.64
CA LEU A 9 -3.70 17.40 14.18
C LEU A 9 -4.83 16.52 13.64
N THR A 10 -5.22 16.80 12.40
CA THR A 10 -6.02 15.90 11.59
C THR A 10 -5.10 14.99 10.82
N TYR A 11 -5.34 13.68 10.87
CA TYR A 11 -4.60 12.71 10.08
C TYR A 11 -5.47 12.23 8.91
N ILE A 12 -4.96 12.37 7.69
CA ILE A 12 -5.59 11.83 6.47
C ILE A 12 -4.71 10.72 5.97
N GLY A 13 -5.19 9.48 6.01
CA GLY A 13 -4.51 8.30 5.50
C GLY A 13 -5.16 7.76 4.24
N PHE A 14 -4.35 7.34 3.26
CA PHE A 14 -4.81 6.63 2.06
C PHE A 14 -4.19 5.24 2.03
N SER A 15 -5.03 4.19 1.77
CA SER A 15 -4.59 2.81 1.62
C SER A 15 -3.67 2.36 2.78
N GLN A 16 -2.39 2.09 2.53
CA GLN A 16 -1.40 1.71 3.54
C GLN A 16 -1.29 2.74 4.70
N GLY A 17 -1.49 4.03 4.43
CA GLY A 17 -1.48 5.07 5.46
C GLY A 17 -2.60 4.89 6.48
N THR A 18 -3.73 4.32 6.08
CA THR A 18 -4.81 3.98 7.02
C THR A 18 -4.43 2.81 7.93
N ALA A 19 -3.80 1.76 7.37
CA ALA A 19 -3.33 0.61 8.14
C ALA A 19 -2.29 1.02 9.20
N GLN A 20 -1.37 1.92 8.84
CA GLN A 20 -0.39 2.48 9.76
C GLN A 20 -1.04 3.27 10.89
N ALA A 21 -2.07 4.08 10.58
CA ALA A 21 -2.81 4.82 11.59
C ALA A 21 -3.57 3.89 12.53
N PHE A 22 -4.29 2.90 12.01
CA PHE A 22 -4.99 1.91 12.84
C PHE A 22 -4.03 1.19 13.78
N ALA A 23 -2.89 0.70 13.27
CA ALA A 23 -1.88 0.06 14.09
C ALA A 23 -1.30 1.01 15.14
N GLY A 24 -0.90 2.22 14.75
CA GLY A 24 -0.33 3.22 15.66
C GLY A 24 -1.30 3.67 16.75
N LEU A 25 -2.55 3.90 16.40
CA LEU A 25 -3.60 4.33 17.33
C LEU A 25 -4.01 3.22 18.30
N SER A 26 -3.96 1.94 17.86
CA SER A 26 -4.32 0.81 18.72
C SER A 26 -3.31 0.54 19.83
N ILE A 27 -2.04 0.83 19.59
CA ILE A 27 -0.95 0.52 20.54
C ILE A 27 -0.40 1.74 21.29
N ASN A 28 -0.80 2.95 20.90
CA ASN A 28 -0.23 4.18 21.48
C ASN A 28 -1.32 5.18 21.90
N PRO A 29 -1.78 5.10 23.17
CA PRO A 29 -2.78 6.05 23.71
C PRO A 29 -2.32 7.51 23.69
N ALA A 30 -1.00 7.77 23.72
CA ALA A 30 -0.49 9.13 23.62
C ALA A 30 -0.69 9.72 22.22
N LEU A 31 -0.65 8.88 21.17
CA LEU A 31 -0.95 9.28 19.80
C LEU A 31 -2.45 9.60 19.65
N ASN A 32 -3.32 8.82 20.27
CA ASN A 32 -4.79 9.07 20.26
C ASN A 32 -5.14 10.46 20.77
N ARG A 33 -4.45 10.93 21.80
CA ARG A 33 -4.67 12.28 22.35
C ARG A 33 -4.18 13.41 21.44
N LYS A 34 -3.35 13.10 20.48
CA LYS A 34 -2.76 14.08 19.53
C LYS A 34 -3.53 14.19 18.22
N ILE A 35 -4.41 13.23 17.93
CA ILE A 35 -5.22 13.22 16.71
C ILE A 35 -6.65 13.54 17.05
N ASN A 36 -7.15 14.69 16.57
CA ASN A 36 -8.53 15.11 16.77
C ASN A 36 -9.48 14.56 15.70
N LEU A 37 -8.99 14.23 14.52
CA LEU A 37 -9.78 13.66 13.43
C LEU A 37 -8.89 12.72 12.60
N PHE A 38 -9.39 11.53 12.29
CA PHE A 38 -8.79 10.59 11.35
C PHE A 38 -9.71 10.37 10.16
N ILE A 39 -9.24 10.73 8.95
CA ILE A 39 -9.93 10.48 7.69
C ILE A 39 -9.25 9.30 7.01
N ALA A 40 -9.94 8.17 6.93
CA ALA A 40 -9.44 6.95 6.32
C ALA A 40 -9.97 6.83 4.88
N MET A 41 -9.10 7.05 3.90
CA MET A 41 -9.42 6.88 2.48
C MET A 41 -8.95 5.51 2.00
N ALA A 42 -9.85 4.74 1.38
CA ALA A 42 -9.59 3.35 0.96
C ALA A 42 -8.92 2.54 2.09
N PRO A 43 -9.58 2.36 3.25
CA PRO A 43 -8.97 1.76 4.42
C PRO A 43 -8.51 0.32 4.14
N ALA A 44 -7.21 0.09 4.36
CA ALA A 44 -6.56 -1.19 4.10
C ALA A 44 -6.55 -2.05 5.38
N THR A 45 -7.73 -2.42 5.88
CA THR A 45 -7.87 -3.36 7.00
C THR A 45 -8.11 -4.77 6.52
N THR A 46 -9.04 -4.97 5.59
CA THR A 46 -9.37 -6.24 4.95
C THR A 46 -9.60 -5.99 3.47
N PRO A 47 -8.57 -6.06 2.61
CA PRO A 47 -8.76 -5.82 1.19
C PRO A 47 -9.60 -6.94 0.58
N LYS A 48 -10.85 -6.62 0.22
CA LYS A 48 -11.70 -7.51 -0.55
C LYS A 48 -11.13 -7.63 -1.97
N GLY A 49 -11.08 -8.85 -2.49
CA GLY A 49 -10.60 -9.12 -3.86
C GLY A 49 -9.16 -9.64 -3.96
N LEU A 50 -8.42 -9.72 -2.87
CA LEU A 50 -7.12 -10.40 -2.81
C LEU A 50 -7.28 -11.92 -2.71
N HIS A 51 -8.01 -12.52 -3.65
CA HIS A 51 -8.28 -13.98 -3.64
C HIS A 51 -7.42 -14.76 -4.65
N HIS A 52 -6.28 -14.22 -5.06
CA HIS A 52 -5.40 -14.94 -5.96
C HIS A 52 -4.57 -15.98 -5.17
N PRO A 53 -4.50 -17.26 -5.59
CA PRO A 53 -3.76 -18.30 -4.87
C PRO A 53 -2.30 -17.96 -4.58
N LEU A 54 -1.64 -17.21 -5.46
CA LEU A 54 -0.27 -16.73 -5.24
C LEU A 54 -0.20 -15.68 -4.12
N ILE A 55 -1.21 -14.81 -4.01
CA ILE A 55 -1.30 -13.82 -2.94
C ILE A 55 -1.57 -14.51 -1.62
N ASP A 56 -2.48 -15.50 -1.61
CA ASP A 56 -2.76 -16.31 -0.42
C ASP A 56 -1.52 -17.08 0.04
N ALA A 57 -0.76 -17.66 -0.90
CA ALA A 57 0.51 -18.31 -0.60
C ALA A 57 1.54 -17.31 -0.04
N PHE A 58 1.57 -16.10 -0.61
CA PHE A 58 2.45 -15.02 -0.17
C PHE A 58 2.02 -14.48 1.21
N VAL A 59 0.71 -14.36 1.45
CA VAL A 59 0.12 -13.97 2.75
C VAL A 59 0.31 -15.07 3.80
N LYS A 60 0.41 -16.32 3.44
CA LYS A 60 0.73 -17.45 4.35
C LYS A 60 2.23 -17.68 4.54
N ALA A 61 3.07 -17.03 3.74
CA ALA A 61 4.52 -17.12 3.87
C ALA A 61 5.00 -16.44 5.17
N THR A 62 6.09 -16.90 5.74
CA THR A 62 6.68 -16.22 6.90
C THR A 62 7.35 -14.89 6.50
N PRO A 63 7.45 -13.90 7.41
CA PRO A 63 8.19 -12.66 7.14
C PRO A 63 9.60 -12.89 6.58
N SER A 64 10.24 -13.99 6.98
CA SER A 64 11.56 -14.38 6.50
C SER A 64 11.59 -14.66 4.99
N VAL A 65 10.53 -15.24 4.44
CA VAL A 65 10.41 -15.50 3.00
C VAL A 65 10.27 -14.19 2.23
N ILE A 66 9.52 -13.23 2.76
CA ILE A 66 9.39 -11.89 2.17
C ILE A 66 10.75 -11.19 2.11
N TYR A 67 11.53 -11.26 3.20
CA TYR A 67 12.88 -10.70 3.24
C TYR A 67 13.84 -11.45 2.31
N LEU A 68 13.68 -12.74 2.12
CA LEU A 68 14.49 -13.54 1.20
C LEU A 68 14.22 -13.14 -0.26
N LEU A 69 12.96 -12.96 -0.64
CA LEU A 69 12.55 -12.63 -2.01
C LEU A 69 12.85 -11.17 -2.40
N PHE A 70 12.59 -10.24 -1.49
CA PHE A 70 12.70 -8.79 -1.77
C PHE A 70 13.92 -8.13 -1.12
N GLY A 71 14.69 -8.88 -0.34
CA GLY A 71 15.81 -8.34 0.44
C GLY A 71 15.33 -7.41 1.55
N ARG A 72 16.24 -6.60 2.07
CA ARG A 72 15.95 -5.61 3.14
C ARG A 72 15.90 -4.18 2.61
N LYS A 73 15.94 -3.99 1.29
CA LYS A 73 15.93 -2.68 0.63
C LYS A 73 14.57 -2.40 -0.02
N THR A 74 14.44 -1.29 -0.68
CA THR A 74 13.22 -0.84 -1.34
C THR A 74 12.91 -1.69 -2.59
N PRO A 75 11.83 -2.49 -2.63
CA PRO A 75 11.57 -3.42 -3.73
C PRO A 75 11.15 -2.72 -5.03
N LEU A 76 10.61 -1.51 -4.95
CA LEU A 76 10.04 -0.80 -6.11
C LEU A 76 11.04 0.04 -6.91
N LYS A 77 12.34 0.00 -6.59
CA LYS A 77 13.37 0.68 -7.41
C LYS A 77 13.38 0.20 -8.86
N LEU A 78 13.13 -1.09 -9.07
CA LEU A 78 13.05 -1.68 -10.40
C LEU A 78 11.82 -1.17 -11.17
N ALA A 79 10.67 -1.01 -10.52
CA ALA A 79 9.47 -0.46 -11.16
C ALA A 79 9.68 0.98 -11.61
N LEU A 80 10.32 1.81 -10.78
CA LEU A 80 10.68 3.19 -11.14
C LEU A 80 11.72 3.26 -12.28
N PHE A 81 12.63 2.31 -12.35
CA PHE A 81 13.57 2.19 -13.46
C PHE A 81 12.84 1.85 -14.77
N TRP A 82 11.96 0.86 -14.76
CA TRP A 82 11.15 0.48 -15.92
C TRP A 82 10.21 1.59 -16.38
N GLN A 83 9.62 2.34 -15.46
CA GLN A 83 8.79 3.50 -15.78
C GLN A 83 9.52 4.55 -16.64
N ARG A 84 10.85 4.67 -16.47
CA ARG A 84 11.68 5.62 -17.24
C ARG A 84 12.05 5.13 -18.64
N ILE A 85 12.06 3.82 -18.84
CA ILE A 85 12.56 3.20 -20.09
C ILE A 85 11.41 2.79 -21.00
N ILE A 86 10.31 2.33 -20.44
CA ILE A 86 9.14 1.86 -21.21
C ILE A 86 8.33 3.06 -21.70
N SER A 87 7.86 3.00 -22.95
CA SER A 87 6.96 4.03 -23.47
C SER A 87 5.69 4.16 -22.61
N PRO A 88 5.15 5.36 -22.40
CA PRO A 88 3.98 5.59 -21.54
C PRO A 88 2.77 4.70 -21.86
N PRO A 89 2.37 4.46 -23.12
CA PRO A 89 1.26 3.55 -23.41
C PRO A 89 1.54 2.08 -23.04
N MET A 90 2.79 1.64 -23.19
CA MET A 90 3.20 0.29 -22.82
C MET A 90 3.24 0.14 -21.29
N PHE A 91 3.69 1.18 -20.60
CA PHE A 91 3.67 1.22 -19.14
C PHE A 91 2.24 1.09 -18.61
N VAL A 92 1.26 1.82 -19.17
CA VAL A 92 -0.16 1.71 -18.80
C VAL A 92 -0.66 0.27 -18.95
N LYS A 93 -0.35 -0.40 -20.08
CA LYS A 93 -0.74 -1.81 -20.28
C LYS A 93 -0.16 -2.74 -19.23
N VAL A 94 1.11 -2.58 -18.89
CA VAL A 94 1.77 -3.39 -17.84
C VAL A 94 1.08 -3.17 -16.50
N ILE A 95 0.76 -1.92 -16.15
CA ILE A 95 0.06 -1.62 -14.89
C ILE A 95 -1.36 -2.20 -14.89
N ASP A 96 -2.13 -2.04 -15.97
CA ASP A 96 -3.46 -2.63 -16.10
C ASP A 96 -3.43 -4.15 -15.86
N ILE A 97 -2.45 -4.84 -16.45
CA ILE A 97 -2.28 -6.29 -16.24
C ILE A 97 -1.95 -6.59 -14.77
N CYS A 98 -1.02 -5.87 -14.18
CA CYS A 98 -0.63 -6.07 -12.78
C CYS A 98 -1.78 -5.82 -11.81
N VAL A 99 -2.51 -4.73 -11.99
CA VAL A 99 -3.64 -4.34 -11.12
C VAL A 99 -4.82 -5.31 -11.30
N ASN A 100 -5.07 -5.77 -12.53
CA ASN A 100 -6.08 -6.79 -12.79
C ASN A 100 -5.68 -8.13 -12.15
N PHE A 101 -4.43 -8.55 -12.30
CA PHE A 101 -3.92 -9.78 -11.73
C PHE A 101 -3.94 -9.78 -10.20
N LEU A 102 -3.53 -8.66 -9.57
CA LEU A 102 -3.42 -8.58 -8.11
C LEU A 102 -4.77 -8.35 -7.42
N PHE A 103 -5.64 -7.53 -8.02
CA PHE A 103 -6.85 -7.03 -7.36
C PHE A 103 -8.14 -7.31 -8.15
N GLY A 104 -8.06 -7.90 -9.33
CA GLY A 104 -9.21 -8.08 -10.22
C GLY A 104 -9.74 -6.75 -10.79
N TRP A 105 -8.98 -5.66 -10.70
CA TRP A 105 -9.42 -4.34 -11.16
C TRP A 105 -9.14 -4.16 -12.64
N THR A 106 -10.17 -3.75 -13.37
CA THR A 106 -10.08 -3.59 -14.84
C THR A 106 -9.74 -2.18 -15.29
N GLY A 107 -9.85 -1.19 -14.41
CA GLY A 107 -9.64 0.23 -14.75
C GLY A 107 -10.53 0.77 -15.88
N ARG A 108 -11.69 0.13 -16.13
CA ARG A 108 -12.60 0.52 -17.24
C ARG A 108 -13.21 1.90 -17.07
N ASN A 109 -13.25 2.42 -15.85
CA ASN A 109 -13.78 3.74 -15.52
C ASN A 109 -12.80 4.88 -15.79
N MET A 110 -11.58 4.56 -16.23
CA MET A 110 -10.55 5.55 -16.53
C MET A 110 -10.29 5.61 -18.04
N THR A 111 -10.19 6.82 -18.59
CA THR A 111 -9.73 7.04 -19.96
C THR A 111 -8.23 6.74 -20.08
N ALA A 112 -7.74 6.56 -21.32
CA ALA A 112 -6.31 6.32 -21.55
C ALA A 112 -5.44 7.47 -21.01
N ASP A 113 -5.86 8.70 -21.17
CA ASP A 113 -5.15 9.90 -20.70
C ASP A 113 -5.14 9.98 -19.17
N GLN A 114 -6.27 9.64 -18.52
CA GLN A 114 -6.32 9.54 -17.06
C GLN A 114 -5.37 8.48 -16.53
N LYS A 115 -5.28 7.32 -17.17
CA LYS A 115 -4.34 6.28 -16.82
C LYS A 115 -2.89 6.72 -16.99
N LEU A 116 -2.58 7.38 -18.12
CA LEU A 116 -1.24 7.91 -18.39
C LEU A 116 -0.76 8.83 -17.28
N VAL A 117 -1.61 9.73 -16.81
CA VAL A 117 -1.28 10.65 -15.72
C VAL A 117 -1.25 9.95 -14.38
N SER A 118 -2.30 9.20 -14.03
CA SER A 118 -2.48 8.62 -12.69
C SER A 118 -1.47 7.52 -12.40
N TYR A 119 -1.15 6.66 -13.38
CA TYR A 119 -0.25 5.53 -13.16
C TYR A 119 1.21 5.95 -12.97
N GLN A 120 1.60 7.12 -13.44
CA GLN A 120 2.93 7.68 -13.13
C GLN A 120 3.09 7.99 -11.63
N HIS A 121 1.99 8.28 -10.93
CA HIS A 121 1.96 8.62 -9.50
C HIS A 121 1.55 7.45 -8.61
N LEU A 122 1.22 6.29 -9.20
CA LEU A 122 0.76 5.11 -8.46
C LEU A 122 1.84 4.53 -7.55
N TYR A 123 3.11 4.61 -7.97
CA TYR A 123 4.21 4.01 -7.26
C TYR A 123 4.97 5.04 -6.42
N SER A 124 5.13 4.71 -5.16
CA SER A 124 6.07 5.39 -4.28
C SER A 124 7.06 4.39 -3.68
N LEU A 125 8.17 4.90 -3.15
CA LEU A 125 9.14 4.07 -2.47
C LEU A 125 8.54 3.59 -1.15
N THR A 126 8.45 2.27 -0.97
CA THR A 126 8.10 1.66 0.32
C THR A 126 9.22 0.75 0.79
N SER A 127 9.30 0.49 2.08
CA SER A 127 10.26 -0.46 2.63
C SER A 127 9.68 -1.87 2.65
N VAL A 128 10.54 -2.88 2.53
CA VAL A 128 10.12 -4.28 2.72
C VAL A 128 9.54 -4.48 4.12
N LYS A 129 10.04 -3.78 5.12
CA LYS A 129 9.49 -3.80 6.49
C LYS A 129 8.04 -3.33 6.54
N SER A 130 7.68 -2.28 5.79
CA SER A 130 6.28 -1.81 5.69
C SER A 130 5.37 -2.85 5.03
N LEU A 131 5.87 -3.56 4.01
CA LEU A 131 5.13 -4.68 3.40
C LEU A 131 4.93 -5.83 4.39
N VAL A 132 5.94 -6.16 5.18
CA VAL A 132 5.85 -7.19 6.23
C VAL A 132 4.84 -6.80 7.30
N VAL A 133 4.81 -5.54 7.74
CA VAL A 133 3.82 -5.06 8.73
C VAL A 133 2.41 -5.13 8.16
N MET A 134 2.19 -4.68 6.93
CA MET A 134 0.90 -4.85 6.25
C MET A 134 0.49 -6.33 6.18
N TYR A 135 1.42 -7.18 5.80
CA TYR A 135 1.23 -8.61 5.74
C TYR A 135 0.78 -9.20 7.10
N ILE A 136 1.45 -8.86 8.19
CA ILE A 136 1.10 -9.33 9.54
C ILE A 136 -0.30 -8.87 9.93
N LEU A 137 -0.64 -7.59 9.65
CA LEU A 137 -1.98 -7.06 9.92
C LEU A 137 -3.06 -7.83 9.14
N PHE A 138 -2.83 -8.12 7.86
CA PHE A 138 -3.77 -8.91 7.06
C PHE A 138 -3.89 -10.35 7.57
N SER A 139 -2.79 -10.99 7.95
CA SER A 139 -2.80 -12.34 8.50
C SER A 139 -3.61 -12.42 9.80
N LEU A 140 -3.43 -11.45 10.70
CA LEU A 140 -4.16 -11.39 11.95
C LEU A 140 -5.67 -11.18 11.76
N LEU A 141 -6.07 -10.43 10.72
CA LEU A 141 -7.48 -10.15 10.43
C LEU A 141 -8.21 -11.28 9.69
N ILE A 142 -7.47 -12.22 9.07
CA ILE A 142 -8.05 -13.40 8.39
C ILE A 142 -8.35 -14.52 9.40
N PHE A 143 -7.67 -14.53 10.54
CA PHE A 143 -7.80 -15.57 11.56
C PHE A 143 -8.72 -15.20 12.75
N TYR A 144 -9.34 -14.03 12.70
CA TYR A 144 -10.39 -13.57 13.60
C TYR A 144 -11.66 -13.22 12.81
#